data_ad8aa177ff25fb9995f475a1fc05ac5f
#
_entry.id   ad8aa177ff25fb9995f475a1fc05ac5f
#
_cell.length_a   1.000
_cell.length_b   1.000
_cell.length_c   1.000
_cell.angle_alpha   90.00
_cell.angle_beta   90.00
_cell.angle_gamma   90.00
#
_symmetry.space_group_name_H-M   'P 1'
#
loop_
_entity.id
_entity.type
_entity.pdbx_description
1 polymer ?
#
loop_
_entity_poly.entity_id
_entity_poly.type
_entity_poly.pdbx_seq_one_letter_code
_entity_poly.pdbx_strand_id
1 'polypeptide(L)'
;KKLLKNFVFEMPYAHFLGIDATHKNNKLVTILPYSSSLIGNPMLPALHGGVTASFLEISAVLELYWGVISTNWRFSSDQLNRTSSTGSIFHGQIPKTIDFTIDYLRPGQPKDAYAEAEIKRAGRRYASVYVEAWQEDRKKLYAQASGHFLMPNNNE
;
A
#
# COMPACT_ATOMS: atom_id res chain seq x y z
N LYS A 1 11.27 10.69 -4.23
CA LYS A 1 9.92 11.00 -4.80
C LYS A 1 9.67 10.30 -6.14
N LYS A 2 10.60 10.36 -7.11
CA LYS A 2 10.43 9.76 -8.46
C LYS A 2 10.26 8.23 -8.38
N LEU A 3 11.06 7.56 -7.57
CA LEU A 3 11.04 6.11 -7.39
C LEU A 3 9.68 5.62 -6.86
N LEU A 4 9.13 6.29 -5.86
CA LEU A 4 7.85 5.96 -5.25
C LEU A 4 6.68 6.11 -6.24
N LYS A 5 6.70 7.19 -7.04
CA LYS A 5 5.69 7.41 -8.07
C LYS A 5 5.74 6.37 -9.18
N ASN A 6 6.93 6.01 -9.61
CA ASN A 6 7.10 4.94 -10.60
C ASN A 6 6.60 3.61 -10.06
N PHE A 7 6.82 3.35 -8.77
CA PHE A 7 6.38 2.15 -8.07
C PHE A 7 4.85 2.00 -8.06
N VAL A 8 4.12 3.03 -7.67
CA VAL A 8 2.65 3.04 -7.71
C VAL A 8 2.15 2.91 -9.15
N PHE A 9 2.80 3.58 -10.09
CA PHE A 9 2.42 3.58 -11.50
C PHE A 9 2.57 2.19 -12.16
N GLU A 10 3.57 1.41 -11.78
CA GLU A 10 3.78 0.06 -12.29
C GLU A 10 2.78 -0.97 -11.74
N MET A 11 2.02 -0.63 -10.69
CA MET A 11 0.96 -1.47 -10.15
C MET A 11 -0.37 -1.10 -10.82
N PRO A 12 -0.86 -1.88 -11.83
CA PRO A 12 -1.98 -1.45 -12.69
C PRO A 12 -3.24 -1.09 -11.91
N TYR A 13 -3.54 -1.85 -10.85
CA TYR A 13 -4.74 -1.60 -10.05
C TYR A 13 -4.60 -0.37 -9.14
N ALA A 14 -3.42 -0.10 -8.59
CA ALA A 14 -3.18 1.13 -7.86
C ALA A 14 -3.29 2.36 -8.77
N HIS A 15 -2.78 2.24 -10.00
CA HIS A 15 -2.91 3.26 -11.02
C HIS A 15 -4.37 3.48 -11.43
N PHE A 16 -5.15 2.42 -11.61
CA PHE A 16 -6.59 2.48 -11.90
C PHE A 16 -7.38 3.22 -10.80
N LEU A 17 -7.06 2.97 -9.54
CA LEU A 17 -7.66 3.67 -8.40
C LEU A 17 -7.14 5.10 -8.22
N GLY A 18 -6.13 5.51 -8.96
CA GLY A 18 -5.48 6.82 -8.83
C GLY A 18 -4.68 6.98 -7.55
N ILE A 19 -4.27 5.87 -6.91
CA ILE A 19 -3.49 5.92 -5.67
C ILE A 19 -2.18 6.67 -5.91
N ASP A 20 -1.83 7.56 -5.00
CA ASP A 20 -0.51 8.21 -4.93
C ASP A 20 0.17 7.86 -3.60
N ALA A 21 1.44 8.12 -3.50
CA ALA A 21 2.20 7.89 -2.29
C ALA A 21 3.23 9.00 -2.06
N THR A 22 3.38 9.39 -0.80
CA THR A 22 4.33 10.41 -0.38
C THR A 22 5.09 9.97 0.86
N HIS A 23 6.31 10.44 1.00
CA HIS A 23 7.13 10.19 2.19
C HIS A 23 7.16 11.44 3.04
N LYS A 24 6.63 11.37 4.25
CA LYS A 24 6.55 12.49 5.18
C LYS A 24 6.97 12.02 6.58
N ASN A 25 7.86 12.77 7.23
CA ASN A 25 8.34 12.45 8.58
C ASN A 25 8.85 11.01 8.74
N ASN A 26 9.60 10.53 7.77
CA ASN A 26 10.13 9.16 7.70
C ASN A 26 9.06 8.05 7.64
N LYS A 27 7.84 8.39 7.25
CA LYS A 27 6.72 7.46 7.05
C LYS A 27 6.20 7.53 5.63
N LEU A 28 5.80 6.41 5.10
CA LEU A 28 5.08 6.34 3.83
C LEU A 28 3.60 6.60 4.09
N VAL A 29 3.07 7.61 3.43
CA VAL A 29 1.63 7.90 3.42
C VAL A 29 1.11 7.64 2.02
N THR A 30 0.15 6.75 1.90
CA THR A 30 -0.59 6.50 0.66
C THR A 30 -1.85 7.36 0.62
N ILE A 31 -2.25 7.75 -0.57
CA ILE A 31 -3.36 8.67 -0.81
C ILE A 31 -4.29 8.03 -1.84
N LEU A 32 -5.56 7.92 -1.50
CA LEU A 32 -6.63 7.57 -2.42
C LEU A 32 -7.38 8.87 -2.77
N PRO A 33 -7.14 9.48 -3.93
CA PRO A 33 -7.90 10.66 -4.36
C PRO A 33 -9.36 10.30 -4.57
N TYR A 34 -10.24 11.15 -4.14
CA TYR A 34 -11.68 10.95 -4.33
C TYR A 34 -12.07 10.98 -5.81
N SER A 35 -12.89 10.04 -6.20
CA SER A 35 -13.63 10.05 -7.45
C SER A 35 -15.05 9.54 -7.19
N SER A 36 -16.03 10.08 -7.88
CA SER A 36 -17.43 9.64 -7.77
C SER A 36 -17.63 8.16 -8.12
N SER A 37 -16.76 7.60 -8.95
CA SER A 37 -16.75 6.16 -9.30
C SER A 37 -16.38 5.25 -8.13
N LEU A 38 -15.84 5.78 -7.03
CA LEU A 38 -15.46 5.03 -5.84
C LEU A 38 -16.61 4.87 -4.83
N ILE A 39 -17.75 5.50 -5.09
CA ILE A 39 -18.93 5.40 -4.22
C ILE A 39 -19.62 4.06 -4.41
N GLY A 40 -19.81 3.33 -3.29
CA GLY A 40 -20.51 2.04 -3.29
C GLY A 40 -21.99 2.15 -2.95
N ASN A 41 -22.38 3.13 -2.15
CA ASN A 41 -23.76 3.37 -1.79
C ASN A 41 -24.12 4.84 -2.07
N PRO A 42 -24.84 5.13 -3.17
CA PRO A 42 -25.20 6.50 -3.52
C PRO A 42 -26.23 7.12 -2.59
N MET A 43 -27.03 6.31 -1.89
CA MET A 43 -28.05 6.80 -0.93
C MET A 43 -27.40 7.27 0.38
N LEU A 44 -26.27 6.69 0.73
CA LEU A 44 -25.44 7.08 1.85
C LEU A 44 -24.05 7.38 1.30
N PRO A 45 -23.79 8.54 0.67
CA PRO A 45 -22.63 8.73 -0.18
C PRO A 45 -21.33 8.32 0.53
N ALA A 46 -21.02 7.02 0.44
CA ALA A 46 -19.91 6.38 1.12
C ALA A 46 -19.03 5.63 0.13
N LEU A 47 -17.72 5.66 0.37
CA LEU A 47 -16.75 4.87 -0.39
C LEU A 47 -17.12 3.38 -0.34
N HIS A 48 -16.99 2.71 -1.46
CA HIS A 48 -17.22 1.27 -1.55
C HIS A 48 -16.25 0.52 -0.63
N GLY A 49 -16.76 -0.44 0.15
CA GLY A 49 -15.93 -1.22 1.06
C GLY A 49 -14.78 -1.95 0.36
N GLY A 50 -15.01 -2.48 -0.85
CA GLY A 50 -13.98 -3.11 -1.66
C GLY A 50 -12.87 -2.14 -2.11
N VAL A 51 -13.21 -0.87 -2.38
CA VAL A 51 -12.21 0.18 -2.69
C VAL A 51 -11.35 0.46 -1.46
N THR A 52 -11.99 0.61 -0.29
CA THR A 52 -11.26 0.78 0.98
C THR A 52 -10.36 -0.42 1.27
N ALA A 53 -10.85 -1.65 1.06
CA ALA A 53 -10.07 -2.88 1.22
C ALA A 53 -8.83 -2.88 0.32
N SER A 54 -9.01 -2.64 -0.96
CA SER A 54 -7.92 -2.58 -1.94
C SER A 54 -6.91 -1.47 -1.60
N PHE A 55 -7.39 -0.31 -1.18
CA PHE A 55 -6.52 0.79 -0.77
C PHE A 55 -5.64 0.43 0.42
N LEU A 56 -6.20 -0.20 1.46
CA LEU A 56 -5.45 -0.64 2.63
C LEU A 56 -4.45 -1.74 2.29
N GLU A 57 -4.84 -2.72 1.47
CA GLU A 57 -3.95 -3.79 1.02
C GLU A 57 -2.78 -3.26 0.18
N ILE A 58 -3.05 -2.37 -0.78
CA ILE A 58 -2.03 -1.70 -1.58
C ILE A 58 -1.09 -0.90 -0.68
N SER A 59 -1.60 -0.20 0.34
CA SER A 59 -0.78 0.55 1.30
C SER A 59 0.17 -0.37 2.07
N ALA A 60 -0.29 -1.55 2.48
CA ALA A 60 0.56 -2.56 3.13
C ALA A 60 1.68 -3.06 2.20
N VAL A 61 1.33 -3.39 0.96
CA VAL A 61 2.30 -3.85 -0.06
C VAL A 61 3.34 -2.78 -0.37
N LEU A 62 2.91 -1.52 -0.49
CA LEU A 62 3.80 -0.39 -0.73
C LEU A 62 4.80 -0.18 0.41
N GLU A 63 4.33 -0.28 1.67
CA GLU A 63 5.20 -0.16 2.84
C GLU A 63 6.22 -1.29 2.92
N LEU A 64 5.79 -2.53 2.71
CA LEU A 64 6.68 -3.69 2.69
C LEU A 64 7.77 -3.55 1.63
N TYR A 65 7.38 -3.13 0.45
CA TYR A 65 8.33 -2.95 -0.65
C TYR A 65 9.26 -1.77 -0.41
N TRP A 66 8.73 -0.65 0.10
CA TRP A 66 9.54 0.50 0.47
C TRP A 66 10.56 0.16 1.57
N GLY A 67 10.14 -0.59 2.58
CA GLY A 67 11.02 -1.09 3.63
C GLY A 67 12.15 -1.94 3.06
N VAL A 68 11.86 -2.81 2.11
CA VAL A 68 12.86 -3.65 1.43
C VAL A 68 13.88 -2.80 0.66
N ILE A 69 13.44 -1.80 -0.10
CA ILE A 69 14.34 -0.95 -0.91
C ILE A 69 15.13 0.03 -0.05
N SER A 70 14.48 0.69 0.92
CA SER A 70 15.09 1.77 1.69
C SER A 70 16.13 1.30 2.68
N THR A 71 16.01 0.07 3.17
CA THR A 71 16.92 -0.49 4.18
C THR A 71 17.94 -1.49 3.63
N ASN A 72 17.94 -1.74 2.32
CA ASN A 72 18.70 -2.84 1.68
C ASN A 72 18.49 -4.20 2.38
N TRP A 73 17.36 -4.32 3.07
CA TRP A 73 17.10 -5.42 3.99
C TRP A 73 17.13 -6.81 3.32
N ARG A 74 16.92 -6.85 1.98
CA ARG A 74 16.83 -8.12 1.25
C ARG A 74 17.54 -8.16 -0.10
N PHE A 75 18.02 -7.04 -0.62
CA PHE A 75 18.67 -7.01 -1.93
C PHE A 75 20.18 -6.79 -1.81
N SER A 76 20.96 -7.59 -2.53
CA SER A 76 22.36 -7.26 -2.78
C SER A 76 22.43 -6.05 -3.72
N SER A 77 23.54 -5.28 -3.62
CA SER A 77 23.82 -4.15 -4.51
C SER A 77 23.70 -4.51 -5.99
N ASP A 78 23.97 -5.77 -6.38
CA ASP A 78 23.87 -6.25 -7.75
C ASP A 78 22.41 -6.41 -8.23
N GLN A 79 21.47 -6.69 -7.34
CA GLN A 79 20.05 -6.77 -7.67
C GLN A 79 19.43 -5.39 -7.88
N LEU A 80 19.86 -4.39 -7.09
CA LEU A 80 19.47 -2.99 -7.30
C LEU A 80 19.99 -2.42 -8.63
N ASN A 81 21.18 -2.85 -9.07
CA ASN A 81 21.77 -2.42 -10.34
C ASN A 81 21.06 -3.05 -11.56
N ARG A 82 20.44 -4.22 -11.43
CA ARG A 82 19.62 -4.83 -12.49
C ARG A 82 18.34 -4.07 -12.76
N THR A 83 17.81 -3.31 -11.79
CA THR A 83 16.68 -2.39 -11.97
C THR A 83 16.90 -1.39 -13.09
N SER A 84 18.14 -1.03 -13.35
CA SER A 84 18.50 -0.05 -14.38
C SER A 84 18.40 -0.61 -15.81
N SER A 85 18.44 -1.93 -15.99
CA SER A 85 18.54 -2.57 -17.31
C SER A 85 17.22 -3.05 -17.90
N THR A 86 16.19 -3.31 -17.07
CA THR A 86 14.88 -3.83 -17.51
C THR A 86 13.75 -2.83 -17.49
N GLY A 87 13.97 -1.64 -16.94
CA GLY A 87 12.97 -0.55 -16.88
C GLY A 87 11.83 -0.79 -15.86
N SER A 88 11.68 -1.98 -15.30
CA SER A 88 10.69 -2.27 -14.25
C SER A 88 11.33 -2.30 -12.87
N ILE A 89 10.67 -1.68 -11.89
CA ILE A 89 11.13 -1.63 -10.50
C ILE A 89 10.83 -2.94 -9.77
N PHE A 90 9.80 -3.68 -10.21
CA PHE A 90 9.30 -4.84 -9.47
C PHE A 90 10.07 -6.14 -9.67
N HIS A 91 10.80 -6.31 -10.75
CA HIS A 91 11.47 -7.60 -11.08
C HIS A 91 10.66 -8.87 -10.75
N GLY A 92 9.33 -8.78 -10.83
CA GLY A 92 8.46 -9.91 -10.50
C GLY A 92 8.33 -10.27 -9.02
N GLN A 93 8.90 -9.49 -8.12
CA GLN A 93 9.01 -9.83 -6.69
C GLN A 93 8.18 -8.93 -5.79
N ILE A 94 6.88 -8.93 -5.96
CA ILE A 94 5.95 -8.22 -5.06
C ILE A 94 5.57 -9.15 -3.89
N PRO A 95 5.48 -8.65 -2.64
CA PRO A 95 4.90 -9.42 -1.55
C PRO A 95 3.50 -9.91 -1.91
N LYS A 96 3.20 -11.18 -1.62
CA LYS A 96 1.90 -11.79 -1.92
C LYS A 96 1.06 -11.86 -0.67
N THR A 97 -0.16 -11.34 -0.71
CA THR A 97 -1.11 -11.39 0.39
C THR A 97 -1.51 -12.84 0.70
N ILE A 98 -1.39 -13.24 1.97
CA ILE A 98 -1.84 -14.53 2.48
C ILE A 98 -3.24 -14.38 3.06
N ASP A 99 -3.40 -13.41 3.95
CA ASP A 99 -4.66 -13.02 4.54
C ASP A 99 -4.68 -11.50 4.79
N PHE A 100 -5.88 -10.94 4.85
CA PHE A 100 -6.07 -9.52 5.11
C PHE A 100 -7.44 -9.30 5.74
N THR A 101 -7.45 -8.85 6.99
CA THR A 101 -8.66 -8.59 7.76
C THR A 101 -8.87 -7.10 7.92
N ILE A 102 -10.08 -6.62 7.66
CA ILE A 102 -10.42 -5.20 7.65
C ILE A 102 -11.54 -4.92 8.63
N ASP A 103 -11.36 -3.88 9.43
CA ASP A 103 -12.38 -3.32 10.30
C ASP A 103 -12.86 -1.98 9.71
N TYR A 104 -14.12 -1.92 9.33
CA TYR A 104 -14.79 -0.70 8.87
C TYR A 104 -15.37 0.02 10.08
N LEU A 105 -14.66 1.02 10.56
CA LEU A 105 -14.98 1.72 11.82
C LEU A 105 -16.08 2.76 11.65
N ARG A 106 -16.16 3.34 10.44
CA ARG A 106 -17.19 4.30 10.04
C ARG A 106 -17.29 4.39 8.52
N PRO A 107 -18.39 4.93 7.97
CA PRO A 107 -18.50 5.14 6.52
C PRO A 107 -17.38 6.08 6.02
N GLY A 108 -16.65 5.66 4.99
CA GLY A 108 -15.72 6.53 4.27
C GLY A 108 -16.50 7.59 3.49
N GLN A 109 -16.27 8.86 3.76
CA GLN A 109 -16.95 9.96 3.11
C GLN A 109 -16.47 10.15 1.66
N PRO A 110 -17.22 10.89 0.80
CA PRO A 110 -16.79 11.23 -0.55
C PRO A 110 -15.68 12.30 -0.55
N LYS A 111 -14.53 11.93 -0.03
CA LYS A 111 -13.32 12.75 0.15
C LYS A 111 -12.09 11.90 -0.05
N ASP A 112 -10.95 12.55 -0.25
CA ASP A 112 -9.65 11.88 -0.27
C ASP A 112 -9.44 11.08 1.02
N ALA A 113 -8.81 9.92 0.89
CA ALA A 113 -8.41 9.10 2.02
C ALA A 113 -6.89 8.92 2.05
N TYR A 114 -6.38 8.78 3.24
CA TYR A 114 -4.97 8.61 3.55
C TYR A 114 -4.78 7.34 4.34
N ALA A 115 -3.67 6.64 4.13
CA ALA A 115 -3.33 5.48 4.94
C ALA A 115 -1.83 5.45 5.27
N GLU A 116 -1.54 4.94 6.45
CA GLU A 116 -0.20 4.55 6.89
C GLU A 116 -0.19 3.07 7.24
N ALA A 117 0.82 2.37 6.78
CA ALA A 117 1.07 0.99 7.16
C ALA A 117 2.27 0.91 8.10
N GLU A 118 2.22 -0.04 9.02
CA GLU A 118 3.29 -0.35 9.95
C GLU A 118 3.65 -1.83 9.88
N ILE A 119 4.90 -2.14 9.57
CA ILE A 119 5.40 -3.51 9.59
C ILE A 119 5.58 -3.93 11.04
N LYS A 120 4.70 -4.80 11.56
CA LYS A 120 4.75 -5.31 12.93
C LYS A 120 5.80 -6.38 13.10
N ARG A 121 5.98 -7.20 12.08
CA ARG A 121 6.99 -8.25 12.04
C ARG A 121 7.43 -8.48 10.60
N ALA A 122 8.72 -8.58 10.42
CA ALA A 122 9.30 -8.94 9.14
C ALA A 122 10.26 -10.12 9.34
N GLY A 123 9.87 -11.28 8.82
CA GLY A 123 10.69 -12.48 8.79
C GLY A 123 11.24 -12.76 7.39
N ARG A 124 12.01 -13.84 7.26
CA ARG A 124 12.60 -14.23 5.97
C ARG A 124 11.55 -14.60 4.91
N ARG A 125 10.43 -15.21 5.31
CA ARG A 125 9.37 -15.68 4.41
C ARG A 125 8.05 -14.95 4.59
N TYR A 126 7.78 -14.43 5.78
CA TYR A 126 6.50 -13.82 6.13
C TYR A 126 6.71 -12.48 6.79
N ALA A 127 5.82 -11.56 6.50
CA ALA A 127 5.69 -10.29 7.20
C ALA A 127 4.26 -10.11 7.68
N SER A 128 4.07 -9.44 8.81
CA SER A 128 2.77 -8.97 9.28
C SER A 128 2.75 -7.44 9.26
N VAL A 129 1.65 -6.90 8.77
CA VAL A 129 1.47 -5.46 8.59
C VAL A 129 0.15 -5.04 9.21
N TYR A 130 0.14 -3.89 9.84
CA TYR A 130 -1.04 -3.19 10.32
C TYR A 130 -1.20 -1.88 9.55
N VAL A 131 -2.42 -1.55 9.15
CA VAL A 131 -2.72 -0.37 8.34
C VAL A 131 -3.84 0.43 8.98
N GLU A 132 -3.69 1.73 9.03
CA GLU A 132 -4.70 2.68 9.49
C GLU A 132 -5.05 3.66 8.39
N ALA A 133 -6.35 3.90 8.19
CA ALA A 133 -6.83 4.87 7.22
C ALA A 133 -7.73 5.94 7.85
N TRP A 134 -7.53 7.16 7.38
CA TRP A 134 -8.28 8.35 7.82
C TRP A 134 -8.59 9.24 6.62
N GLN A 135 -9.37 10.27 6.84
CA GLN A 135 -9.66 11.28 5.83
C GLN A 135 -9.17 12.66 6.28
N GLU A 136 -9.95 13.44 7.00
CA GLU A 136 -9.56 14.80 7.40
C GLU A 136 -8.69 14.84 8.67
N ASP A 137 -8.98 13.95 9.61
CA ASP A 137 -8.34 13.92 10.93
C ASP A 137 -7.68 12.55 11.15
N ARG A 138 -6.35 12.55 11.27
CA ARG A 138 -5.55 11.34 11.53
C ARG A 138 -5.99 10.57 12.77
N LYS A 139 -6.59 11.25 13.75
CA LYS A 139 -7.07 10.63 14.99
C LYS A 139 -8.44 9.95 14.83
N LYS A 140 -9.13 10.17 13.69
CA LYS A 140 -10.44 9.64 13.40
C LYS A 140 -10.37 8.63 12.25
N LEU A 141 -9.90 7.44 12.56
CA LEU A 141 -9.81 6.38 11.58
C LEU A 141 -11.20 6.00 11.05
N TYR A 142 -11.34 5.82 9.74
CA TYR A 142 -12.56 5.28 9.15
C TYR A 142 -12.46 3.77 8.86
N ALA A 143 -11.23 3.27 8.70
CA ALA A 143 -10.93 1.86 8.54
C ALA A 143 -9.54 1.53 9.07
N GLN A 144 -9.35 0.28 9.45
CA GLN A 144 -8.05 -0.29 9.77
C GLN A 144 -7.97 -1.71 9.25
N ALA A 145 -6.76 -2.24 9.11
CA ALA A 145 -6.56 -3.59 8.65
C ALA A 145 -5.31 -4.22 9.24
N SER A 146 -5.30 -5.54 9.27
CA SER A 146 -4.10 -6.34 9.54
C SER A 146 -3.99 -7.48 8.55
N GLY A 147 -2.78 -7.83 8.16
CA GLY A 147 -2.57 -8.90 7.22
C GLY A 147 -1.19 -9.52 7.28
N HIS A 148 -1.10 -10.69 6.66
CA HIS A 148 0.15 -11.43 6.50
C HIS A 148 0.50 -11.55 5.03
N PHE A 149 1.79 -11.41 4.75
CA PHE A 149 2.31 -11.40 3.39
C PHE A 149 3.45 -12.39 3.25
N LEU A 150 3.41 -13.16 2.16
CA LEU A 150 4.54 -13.97 1.74
C LEU A 150 5.56 -13.05 1.08
N MET A 151 6.75 -13.03 1.62
CA MET A 151 7.83 -12.22 1.10
C MET A 151 8.54 -12.93 -0.06
N PRO A 152 8.98 -12.21 -1.10
CA PRO A 152 9.70 -12.79 -2.22
C PRO A 152 10.95 -13.56 -1.77
N ASN A 153 11.24 -14.67 -2.42
CA ASN A 153 12.50 -15.39 -2.22
C ASN A 153 13.60 -14.75 -3.06
N ASN A 154 14.79 -14.56 -2.47
CA ASN A 154 15.97 -14.05 -3.21
C ASN A 154 16.60 -15.06 -4.17
N ASN A 155 16.02 -16.27 -4.30
CA ASN A 155 16.61 -17.40 -5.05
C ASN A 155 15.83 -17.81 -6.29
N GLU A 156 14.84 -17.02 -6.73
CA GLU A 156 14.12 -17.25 -7.98
C GLU A 156 14.35 -16.14 -9.00
#